data_dd287d7db463a5e4cbae0ed8448e8193
#
_entry.id   dd287d7db463a5e4cbae0ed8448e8193
#
_cell.length_a   1.000
_cell.length_b   1.000
_cell.length_c   1.000
_cell.angle_alpha   90.00
_cell.angle_beta   90.00
_cell.angle_gamma   90.00
#
_symmetry.space_group_name_H-M   'P 1'
#
loop_
_entity.id
_entity.type
_entity.pdbx_description
1 polymer ?
#
loop_
_entity_poly.entity_id
_entity_poly.type
_entity_poly.pdbx_seq_one_letter_code
_entity_poly.pdbx_strand_id
1 'polypeptide(L)'
;MSVGNYRFDQGLFVEILEKIGIALVILLVTWLLAKAAKWAFAKLVDNVGFLQRSTSSGESIGLQLGKIVSMLIWLLGLLAILQVFSLGGVMRPVTTLLDDIMGFIPNMIGAALIFFIGLMVARIVRDLTVTTLQTVDFDKWVNRGGAETLTGNTRLSKTIGTILYAIIVIFVSIMALEALSLESVSEPASNMLGLILDAIPRIIGAALLLGIGYLVARFVAQLLREVLPGLGVDRAFTNTDVLPAGTSVSSIFARVAQIAIMLFFAIAATRLLGFPELTMILDEVLELGGKVVFGGVVIAAGFLIAGMLARLIGGMAGSVVKWAAIVLFTFMGLQFMGVGEEIVQTAFSALVIGGAVAAALAFGLGGREWAGRKLEQADRYLEQNSSTTSRPTVEDDPKDLPPGA
;
A
#
# COMPACT_ATOMS: atom_id res chain seq x y z
N MET A 1 -5.07 -91.09 -7.47
CA MET A 1 -5.32 -89.84 -6.77
C MET A 1 -4.42 -89.79 -5.49
N SER A 2 -3.24 -89.20 -5.59
CA SER A 2 -2.29 -89.06 -4.46
C SER A 2 -2.57 -87.70 -3.84
N VAL A 3 -3.15 -87.68 -2.65
CA VAL A 3 -3.30 -86.52 -1.80
C VAL A 3 -1.97 -86.26 -1.10
N GLY A 4 -1.38 -85.16 -1.35
CA GLY A 4 -0.09 -84.58 -0.99
C GLY A 4 0.60 -85.07 0.31
N ASN A 5 1.89 -85.27 0.13
CA ASN A 5 2.89 -85.58 1.15
C ASN A 5 3.15 -84.33 2.05
N TYR A 6 2.31 -84.10 3.03
CA TYR A 6 2.66 -83.20 4.13
C TYR A 6 3.58 -83.99 5.08
N ARG A 7 4.90 -83.92 4.86
CA ARG A 7 5.86 -84.28 5.91
C ARG A 7 5.70 -83.26 7.03
N PHE A 8 5.19 -83.70 8.14
CA PHE A 8 5.25 -82.94 9.39
C PHE A 8 6.73 -82.76 9.72
N ASP A 9 7.26 -81.57 9.49
CA ASP A 9 8.62 -81.24 9.85
C ASP A 9 8.63 -80.97 11.33
N GLN A 10 9.11 -82.00 12.14
CA GLN A 10 9.21 -81.92 13.59
C GLN A 10 10.05 -80.70 14.02
N GLY A 11 11.02 -80.27 13.22
CA GLY A 11 11.82 -79.08 13.45
C GLY A 11 11.02 -77.79 13.48
N LEU A 12 10.16 -77.63 12.45
CA LEU A 12 9.26 -76.51 12.35
C LEU A 12 8.23 -76.39 13.47
N PHE A 13 7.74 -77.60 13.94
CA PHE A 13 6.78 -77.64 15.05
C PHE A 13 7.43 -77.23 16.38
N VAL A 14 8.63 -77.73 16.67
CA VAL A 14 9.38 -77.32 17.86
C VAL A 14 9.77 -75.86 17.85
N GLU A 15 10.20 -75.32 16.71
CA GLU A 15 10.53 -73.89 16.52
C GLU A 15 9.32 -72.99 16.75
N ILE A 16 8.14 -73.35 16.22
CA ILE A 16 6.91 -72.59 16.44
C ILE A 16 6.50 -72.65 17.96
N LEU A 17 6.62 -73.79 18.58
CA LEU A 17 6.28 -73.96 20.00
C LEU A 17 7.21 -73.13 20.93
N GLU A 18 8.50 -73.11 20.61
CA GLU A 18 9.50 -72.30 21.31
C GLU A 18 9.17 -70.75 21.08
N LYS A 19 8.90 -70.31 19.89
CA LYS A 19 8.50 -68.90 19.61
C LYS A 19 7.23 -68.52 20.35
N ILE A 20 6.22 -69.39 20.43
CA ILE A 20 5.01 -69.18 21.23
C ILE A 20 5.30 -69.05 22.67
N GLY A 21 6.18 -69.92 23.23
CA GLY A 21 6.61 -69.86 24.63
C GLY A 21 7.30 -68.54 24.95
N ILE A 22 8.23 -68.07 24.11
CA ILE A 22 8.93 -66.81 24.27
C ILE A 22 7.91 -65.64 24.15
N ALA A 23 6.99 -65.68 23.22
CA ALA A 23 5.97 -64.66 23.05
C ALA A 23 5.06 -64.52 24.29
N LEU A 24 4.67 -65.59 24.91
CA LEU A 24 3.90 -65.62 26.17
C LEU A 24 4.67 -64.99 27.31
N VAL A 25 5.97 -65.31 27.46
CA VAL A 25 6.83 -64.69 28.48
C VAL A 25 6.92 -63.14 28.21
N ILE A 26 7.16 -62.75 27.01
CA ILE A 26 7.21 -61.30 26.65
C ILE A 26 5.89 -60.61 26.98
N LEU A 27 4.76 -61.23 26.66
CA LEU A 27 3.43 -60.68 26.92
C LEU A 27 3.19 -60.49 28.43
N LEU A 28 3.61 -61.46 29.25
CA LEU A 28 3.48 -61.41 30.70
C LEU A 28 4.37 -60.29 31.30
N VAL A 29 5.61 -60.17 30.83
CA VAL A 29 6.54 -59.10 31.25
C VAL A 29 6.00 -57.75 30.86
N THR A 30 5.50 -57.62 29.62
CA THR A 30 4.90 -56.39 29.13
C THR A 30 3.70 -55.96 29.97
N TRP A 31 2.81 -56.90 30.30
CA TRP A 31 1.66 -56.63 31.15
C TRP A 31 2.06 -56.16 32.54
N LEU A 32 3.08 -56.79 33.16
CA LEU A 32 3.63 -56.36 34.45
C LEU A 32 4.22 -54.97 34.40
N LEU A 33 5.02 -54.66 33.39
CA LEU A 33 5.62 -53.33 33.19
C LEU A 33 4.58 -52.26 32.94
N ALA A 34 3.58 -52.53 32.07
CA ALA A 34 2.48 -51.59 31.78
C ALA A 34 1.65 -51.28 33.03
N LYS A 35 1.40 -52.29 33.88
CA LYS A 35 0.70 -52.13 35.15
C LYS A 35 1.54 -51.34 36.16
N ALA A 36 2.84 -51.64 36.26
CA ALA A 36 3.77 -50.93 37.15
C ALA A 36 3.90 -49.46 36.75
N ALA A 37 4.01 -49.15 35.45
CA ALA A 37 4.03 -47.77 34.94
C ALA A 37 2.77 -47.01 35.32
N LYS A 38 1.60 -47.61 35.08
CA LYS A 38 0.32 -47.01 35.44
C LYS A 38 0.20 -46.68 36.93
N TRP A 39 0.67 -47.61 37.79
CA TRP A 39 0.70 -47.43 39.24
C TRP A 39 1.69 -46.34 39.67
N ALA A 40 2.88 -46.28 39.06
CA ALA A 40 3.90 -45.28 39.34
C ALA A 40 3.40 -43.86 39.00
N PHE A 41 2.76 -43.70 37.86
CA PHE A 41 2.16 -42.40 37.46
C PHE A 41 0.97 -42.01 38.35
N ALA A 42 0.13 -42.96 38.77
CA ALA A 42 -0.94 -42.68 39.73
C ALA A 42 -0.38 -42.15 41.07
N LYS A 43 0.73 -42.74 41.57
CA LYS A 43 1.38 -42.30 42.79
C LYS A 43 2.12 -40.95 42.65
N LEU A 44 2.67 -40.65 41.49
CA LEU A 44 3.27 -39.34 41.17
C LEU A 44 2.26 -38.18 41.17
N VAL A 45 1.01 -38.45 40.81
CA VAL A 45 -0.08 -37.46 40.87
C VAL A 45 -0.28 -36.92 42.28
N ASP A 46 -0.16 -37.77 43.30
CA ASP A 46 -0.37 -37.36 44.68
C ASP A 46 0.70 -36.39 45.20
N ASN A 47 1.88 -36.37 44.59
CA ASN A 47 3.05 -35.61 45.04
C ASN A 47 3.33 -34.34 44.24
N VAL A 48 2.72 -34.15 43.07
CA VAL A 48 3.00 -33.01 42.12
C VAL A 48 1.72 -32.27 41.79
N GLY A 49 1.52 -31.09 42.35
CA GLY A 49 0.29 -30.30 42.19
C GLY A 49 -0.07 -29.91 40.73
N PHE A 50 0.90 -29.90 39.80
CA PHE A 50 0.65 -29.70 38.39
C PHE A 50 -0.07 -30.91 37.74
N LEU A 51 0.27 -32.14 38.15
CA LEU A 51 -0.29 -33.38 37.63
C LEU A 51 -1.72 -33.68 38.17
N GLN A 52 -2.13 -32.95 39.21
CA GLN A 52 -3.48 -33.04 39.80
C GLN A 52 -4.53 -32.25 39.03
N ARG A 53 -4.10 -31.34 38.12
CA ARG A 53 -5.07 -30.58 37.34
C ARG A 53 -5.92 -31.50 36.48
N SER A 54 -7.23 -31.34 36.60
CA SER A 54 -8.20 -32.05 35.77
C SER A 54 -8.18 -31.50 34.36
N THR A 55 -8.16 -32.38 33.38
CA THR A 55 -8.35 -32.07 31.96
C THR A 55 -9.85 -31.96 31.64
N SER A 56 -10.20 -31.46 30.48
CA SER A 56 -11.59 -31.37 29.97
C SER A 56 -12.37 -32.72 30.03
N SER A 57 -11.68 -33.86 30.13
CA SER A 57 -12.25 -35.19 30.28
C SER A 57 -12.49 -35.63 31.75
N GLY A 58 -12.26 -34.75 32.73
CA GLY A 58 -12.44 -35.05 34.16
C GLY A 58 -11.38 -35.90 34.81
N GLU A 59 -10.37 -36.40 34.09
CA GLU A 59 -9.24 -37.18 34.62
C GLU A 59 -8.03 -36.25 34.86
N SER A 60 -7.21 -36.57 35.87
CA SER A 60 -5.97 -35.84 36.13
C SER A 60 -4.94 -36.06 34.99
N ILE A 61 -4.14 -35.05 34.71
CA ILE A 61 -3.08 -35.09 33.68
C ILE A 61 -2.13 -36.28 33.93
N GLY A 62 -1.78 -36.57 35.17
CA GLY A 62 -0.89 -37.66 35.50
C GLY A 62 -1.48 -39.05 35.22
N LEU A 63 -2.79 -39.25 35.39
CA LEU A 63 -3.45 -40.50 35.01
C LEU A 63 -3.49 -40.68 33.49
N GLN A 64 -3.70 -39.61 32.72
CA GLN A 64 -3.66 -39.67 31.26
C GLN A 64 -2.25 -39.98 30.74
N LEU A 65 -1.21 -39.36 31.32
CA LEU A 65 0.19 -39.69 31.03
C LEU A 65 0.50 -41.17 31.37
N GLY A 66 0.02 -41.65 32.51
CA GLY A 66 0.15 -43.05 32.86
C GLY A 66 -0.51 -44.03 31.87
N LYS A 67 -1.66 -43.65 31.31
CA LYS A 67 -2.31 -44.41 30.21
C LYS A 67 -1.45 -44.42 28.95
N ILE A 68 -0.92 -43.26 28.54
CA ILE A 68 -0.07 -43.12 27.34
C ILE A 68 1.20 -43.99 27.50
N VAL A 69 1.90 -43.87 28.63
CA VAL A 69 3.11 -44.66 28.89
C VAL A 69 2.79 -46.16 28.91
N SER A 70 1.66 -46.56 29.53
CA SER A 70 1.21 -47.96 29.52
C SER A 70 0.92 -48.46 28.11
N MET A 71 0.32 -47.63 27.23
CA MET A 71 0.09 -47.96 25.81
C MET A 71 1.42 -48.11 25.06
N LEU A 72 2.39 -47.23 25.28
CA LEU A 72 3.74 -47.35 24.71
C LEU A 72 4.44 -48.65 25.12
N ILE A 73 4.35 -49.06 26.42
CA ILE A 73 4.89 -50.34 26.92
C ILE A 73 4.21 -51.52 26.23
N TRP A 74 2.87 -51.47 26.03
CA TRP A 74 2.15 -52.48 25.27
C TRP A 74 2.59 -52.56 23.82
N LEU A 75 2.83 -51.41 23.19
CA LEU A 75 3.33 -51.32 21.81
C LEU A 75 4.72 -51.95 21.71
N LEU A 76 5.62 -51.62 22.63
CA LEU A 76 6.97 -52.23 22.70
C LEU A 76 6.91 -53.77 22.92
N GLY A 77 6.02 -54.22 23.77
CA GLY A 77 5.82 -55.66 24.01
C GLY A 77 5.30 -56.40 22.76
N LEU A 78 4.34 -55.77 22.06
CA LEU A 78 3.83 -56.30 20.80
C LEU A 78 4.93 -56.36 19.72
N LEU A 79 5.78 -55.33 19.64
CA LEU A 79 6.93 -55.31 18.76
C LEU A 79 7.93 -56.44 19.05
N ALA A 80 8.23 -56.68 20.33
CA ALA A 80 9.11 -57.75 20.73
C ALA A 80 8.53 -59.12 20.33
N ILE A 81 7.21 -59.32 20.46
CA ILE A 81 6.52 -60.55 20.01
C ILE A 81 6.63 -60.70 18.48
N LEU A 82 6.36 -59.62 17.70
CA LEU A 82 6.47 -59.62 16.22
C LEU A 82 7.90 -59.95 15.76
N GLN A 83 8.91 -59.51 16.54
CA GLN A 83 10.32 -59.77 16.25
C GLN A 83 10.64 -61.28 16.43
N VAL A 84 10.10 -61.92 17.47
CA VAL A 84 10.25 -63.37 17.67
C VAL A 84 9.71 -64.18 16.50
N PHE A 85 8.62 -63.72 15.86
CA PHE A 85 8.03 -64.31 14.69
C PHE A 85 8.70 -63.92 13.36
N SER A 86 9.80 -63.17 13.40
CA SER A 86 10.57 -62.70 12.24
C SER A 86 9.77 -61.83 11.23
N LEU A 87 8.72 -61.15 11.70
CA LEU A 87 7.87 -60.26 10.91
C LEU A 87 8.48 -58.87 10.76
N GLY A 88 9.80 -58.78 10.57
CA GLY A 88 10.56 -57.53 10.55
C GLY A 88 10.13 -56.49 9.51
N GLY A 89 9.48 -56.94 8.42
CA GLY A 89 8.99 -55.99 7.40
C GLY A 89 7.85 -55.08 7.88
N VAL A 90 6.99 -55.59 8.75
CA VAL A 90 5.88 -54.79 9.36
C VAL A 90 6.34 -53.94 10.51
N MET A 91 7.53 -54.20 11.05
CA MET A 91 8.07 -53.52 12.23
C MET A 91 8.75 -52.18 11.92
N ARG A 92 9.33 -52.02 10.73
CA ARG A 92 10.09 -50.79 10.37
C ARG A 92 9.32 -49.49 10.63
N PRO A 93 8.09 -49.34 10.20
CA PRO A 93 7.34 -48.09 10.45
C PRO A 93 7.12 -47.83 11.95
N VAL A 94 6.90 -48.89 12.72
CA VAL A 94 6.61 -48.81 14.17
C VAL A 94 7.88 -48.51 14.97
N THR A 95 9.01 -49.15 14.62
CA THR A 95 10.30 -48.82 15.24
C THR A 95 10.74 -47.40 14.94
N THR A 96 10.56 -46.92 13.69
CA THR A 96 10.84 -45.51 13.32
C THR A 96 10.00 -44.56 14.18
N LEU A 97 8.70 -44.79 14.31
CA LEU A 97 7.84 -43.96 15.16
C LEU A 97 8.27 -43.95 16.64
N LEU A 98 8.76 -45.09 17.14
CA LEU A 98 9.27 -45.17 18.50
C LEU A 98 10.60 -44.45 18.68
N ASP A 99 11.50 -44.60 17.71
CA ASP A 99 12.77 -43.88 17.68
C ASP A 99 12.54 -42.36 17.62
N ASP A 100 11.58 -41.92 16.82
CA ASP A 100 11.17 -40.49 16.73
C ASP A 100 10.61 -40.01 18.08
N ILE A 101 9.73 -40.77 18.73
CA ILE A 101 9.17 -40.41 20.04
C ILE A 101 10.26 -40.40 21.12
N MET A 102 11.16 -41.40 21.13
CA MET A 102 12.26 -41.45 22.09
C MET A 102 13.28 -40.34 21.89
N GLY A 103 13.54 -39.94 20.60
CA GLY A 103 14.37 -38.80 20.26
C GLY A 103 13.74 -37.45 20.63
N PHE A 104 12.40 -37.37 20.61
CA PHE A 104 11.68 -36.15 20.96
C PHE A 104 11.78 -35.76 22.45
N ILE A 105 11.93 -36.70 23.36
CA ILE A 105 12.02 -36.44 24.81
C ILE A 105 13.25 -35.63 25.20
N PRO A 106 14.50 -35.97 24.80
CA PRO A 106 15.66 -35.12 25.01
C PRO A 106 15.53 -33.73 24.39
N ASN A 107 14.98 -33.66 23.16
CA ASN A 107 14.74 -32.41 22.46
C ASN A 107 13.76 -31.51 23.22
N MET A 108 12.69 -32.06 23.79
CA MET A 108 11.76 -31.33 24.67
C MET A 108 12.45 -30.68 25.86
N ILE A 109 13.34 -31.41 26.52
CA ILE A 109 14.11 -30.90 27.68
C ILE A 109 15.02 -29.76 27.22
N GLY A 110 15.74 -29.94 26.10
CA GLY A 110 16.59 -28.91 25.49
C GLY A 110 15.79 -27.66 25.13
N ALA A 111 14.69 -27.82 24.43
CA ALA A 111 13.80 -26.74 24.05
C ALA A 111 13.22 -25.99 25.26
N ALA A 112 12.80 -26.71 26.29
CA ALA A 112 12.29 -26.10 27.51
C ALA A 112 13.36 -25.27 28.24
N LEU A 113 14.61 -25.76 28.29
CA LEU A 113 15.72 -24.99 28.85
C LEU A 113 16.04 -23.75 28.06
N ILE A 114 16.13 -23.85 26.72
CA ILE A 114 16.36 -22.72 25.83
C ILE A 114 15.26 -21.67 26.04
N PHE A 115 14.00 -22.08 26.03
CA PHE A 115 12.86 -21.20 26.21
C PHE A 115 12.86 -20.49 27.57
N PHE A 116 13.09 -21.24 28.65
CA PHE A 116 13.11 -20.68 30.02
C PHE A 116 14.25 -19.68 30.22
N ILE A 117 15.47 -20.04 29.80
CA ILE A 117 16.65 -19.16 29.86
C ILE A 117 16.44 -17.94 28.98
N GLY A 118 15.93 -18.13 27.75
CA GLY A 118 15.64 -17.06 26.82
C GLY A 118 14.60 -16.07 27.33
N LEU A 119 13.53 -16.54 27.98
CA LEU A 119 12.56 -15.68 28.65
C LEU A 119 13.19 -14.84 29.78
N MET A 120 14.15 -15.41 30.52
CA MET A 120 14.86 -14.69 31.57
C MET A 120 15.73 -13.58 30.95
N VAL A 121 16.48 -13.90 29.89
CA VAL A 121 17.28 -12.90 29.13
C VAL A 121 16.40 -11.82 28.54
N ALA A 122 15.28 -12.18 27.91
CA ALA A 122 14.32 -11.22 27.34
C ALA A 122 13.81 -10.21 28.39
N ARG A 123 13.51 -10.66 29.61
CA ARG A 123 13.11 -9.77 30.73
C ARG A 123 14.21 -8.82 31.11
N ILE A 124 15.44 -9.33 31.29
CA ILE A 124 16.60 -8.52 31.66
C ILE A 124 16.85 -7.42 30.60
N VAL A 125 16.85 -7.81 29.32
CA VAL A 125 17.06 -6.85 28.21
C VAL A 125 15.96 -5.78 28.19
N ARG A 126 14.70 -6.18 28.35
CA ARG A 126 13.57 -5.25 28.45
C ARG A 126 13.79 -4.25 29.59
N ASP A 127 14.08 -4.73 30.79
CA ASP A 127 14.18 -3.89 31.99
C ASP A 127 15.39 -2.94 31.88
N LEU A 128 16.52 -3.41 31.33
CA LEU A 128 17.67 -2.57 31.02
C LEU A 128 17.31 -1.49 29.99
N THR A 129 16.62 -1.85 28.93
CA THR A 129 16.20 -0.90 27.87
C THR A 129 15.28 0.18 28.45
N VAL A 130 14.26 -0.23 29.20
CA VAL A 130 13.31 0.70 29.82
C VAL A 130 14.05 1.66 30.78
N THR A 131 14.92 1.12 31.64
CA THR A 131 15.69 1.92 32.60
C THR A 131 16.62 2.91 31.90
N THR A 132 17.35 2.46 30.88
CA THR A 132 18.25 3.33 30.09
C THR A 132 17.49 4.47 29.43
N LEU A 133 16.38 4.17 28.75
CA LEU A 133 15.55 5.19 28.08
C LEU A 133 14.95 6.20 29.09
N GLN A 134 14.54 5.73 30.25
CA GLN A 134 14.04 6.60 31.33
C GLN A 134 15.14 7.47 31.94
N THR A 135 16.36 6.93 32.09
CA THR A 135 17.51 7.69 32.63
C THR A 135 17.92 8.85 31.71
N VAL A 136 17.77 8.69 30.37
CA VAL A 136 18.07 9.72 29.37
C VAL A 136 16.87 10.69 29.18
N ASP A 137 15.81 10.56 29.98
CA ASP A 137 14.57 11.34 29.83
C ASP A 137 13.97 11.27 28.41
N PHE A 138 14.09 10.10 27.73
CA PHE A 138 13.64 9.88 26.35
C PHE A 138 12.16 10.25 26.17
N ASP A 139 11.31 9.88 27.10
CA ASP A 139 9.88 10.21 27.08
C ASP A 139 9.63 11.72 27.01
N LYS A 140 10.38 12.52 27.78
CA LYS A 140 10.26 13.98 27.73
C LYS A 140 10.76 14.57 26.41
N TRP A 141 11.85 14.01 25.88
CA TRP A 141 12.43 14.50 24.62
C TRP A 141 11.47 14.24 23.44
N VAL A 142 10.89 13.06 23.35
CA VAL A 142 9.96 12.69 22.26
C VAL A 142 8.61 13.41 22.42
N ASN A 143 8.11 13.60 23.64
CA ASN A 143 6.87 14.34 23.89
C ASN A 143 6.98 15.82 23.55
N ARG A 144 8.17 16.46 23.69
CA ARG A 144 8.42 17.81 23.15
C ARG A 144 8.26 17.90 21.64
N GLY A 145 8.51 16.82 20.90
CA GLY A 145 8.27 16.70 19.47
C GLY A 145 6.80 16.50 19.07
N GLY A 146 5.87 16.46 20.04
CA GLY A 146 4.44 16.26 19.78
C GLY A 146 4.02 14.79 19.63
N ALA A 147 4.85 13.85 20.02
CA ALA A 147 4.52 12.41 19.91
C ALA A 147 3.32 12.01 20.78
N GLU A 148 3.07 12.70 21.90
CA GLU A 148 1.91 12.49 22.76
C GLU A 148 0.60 12.73 22.02
N THR A 149 0.54 13.77 21.20
CA THR A 149 -0.66 14.12 20.40
C THR A 149 -0.92 13.12 19.28
N LEU A 150 0.12 12.43 18.80
CA LEU A 150 0.02 11.43 17.72
C LEU A 150 -0.25 10.03 18.23
N THR A 151 0.38 9.63 19.34
CA THR A 151 0.33 8.24 19.85
C THR A 151 -0.61 8.06 21.03
N GLY A 152 -1.03 9.15 21.70
CA GLY A 152 -1.80 9.10 22.96
C GLY A 152 -1.05 8.45 24.12
N ASN A 153 0.25 8.20 23.99
CA ASN A 153 1.07 7.45 24.94
C ASN A 153 2.24 8.31 25.46
N THR A 154 2.23 8.59 26.75
CA THR A 154 3.28 9.38 27.43
C THR A 154 4.49 8.53 27.85
N ARG A 155 4.42 7.19 27.75
CA ARG A 155 5.44 6.24 28.24
C ARG A 155 6.04 5.41 27.11
N LEU A 156 6.62 6.06 26.13
CA LEU A 156 7.22 5.42 24.97
C LEU A 156 8.41 4.51 25.32
N SER A 157 9.20 4.84 26.35
CA SER A 157 10.26 3.98 26.88
C SER A 157 9.76 2.58 27.24
N LYS A 158 8.60 2.49 27.91
CA LYS A 158 8.00 1.22 28.27
C LYS A 158 7.50 0.45 27.05
N THR A 159 6.95 1.15 26.07
CA THR A 159 6.47 0.57 24.82
C THR A 159 7.63 -0.04 24.02
N ILE A 160 8.74 0.69 23.87
CA ILE A 160 9.95 0.21 23.18
C ILE A 160 10.51 -1.02 23.89
N GLY A 161 10.65 -1.00 25.22
CA GLY A 161 11.10 -2.14 25.98
C GLY A 161 10.19 -3.36 25.84
N THR A 162 8.86 -3.15 25.75
CA THR A 162 7.90 -4.25 25.54
C THR A 162 7.98 -4.84 24.13
N ILE A 163 8.18 -3.99 23.12
CA ILE A 163 8.38 -4.44 21.73
C ILE A 163 9.67 -5.28 21.65
N LEU A 164 10.77 -4.79 22.21
CA LEU A 164 12.04 -5.51 22.23
C LEU A 164 11.92 -6.86 22.95
N TYR A 165 11.21 -6.89 24.09
CA TYR A 165 10.88 -8.14 24.81
C TYR A 165 10.13 -9.10 23.90
N ALA A 166 9.09 -8.64 23.20
CA ALA A 166 8.30 -9.48 22.31
C ALA A 166 9.15 -10.08 21.17
N ILE A 167 10.02 -9.26 20.56
CA ILE A 167 10.95 -9.70 19.50
C ILE A 167 11.89 -10.81 20.03
N ILE A 168 12.49 -10.61 21.22
CA ILE A 168 13.37 -11.60 21.81
C ILE A 168 12.61 -12.88 22.17
N VAL A 169 11.38 -12.77 22.69
CA VAL A 169 10.55 -13.94 23.00
C VAL A 169 10.21 -14.73 21.73
N ILE A 170 9.88 -14.06 20.64
CA ILE A 170 9.62 -14.72 19.35
C ILE A 170 10.89 -15.46 18.89
N PHE A 171 12.05 -14.78 18.93
CA PHE A 171 13.33 -15.39 18.57
C PHE A 171 13.65 -16.63 19.40
N VAL A 172 13.52 -16.54 20.73
CA VAL A 172 13.72 -17.66 21.64
C VAL A 172 12.72 -18.79 21.40
N SER A 173 11.47 -18.45 21.06
CA SER A 173 10.45 -19.44 20.70
C SER A 173 10.83 -20.21 19.43
N ILE A 174 11.37 -19.52 18.42
CA ILE A 174 11.85 -20.15 17.19
C ILE A 174 13.03 -21.10 17.52
N MET A 175 14.00 -20.66 18.31
CA MET A 175 15.11 -21.52 18.75
C MET A 175 14.63 -22.75 19.51
N ALA A 176 13.61 -22.61 20.36
CA ALA A 176 13.02 -23.71 21.07
C ALA A 176 12.29 -24.71 20.14
N LEU A 177 11.59 -24.20 19.10
CA LEU A 177 10.96 -25.01 18.05
C LEU A 177 12.00 -25.75 17.20
N GLU A 178 13.12 -25.11 16.87
CA GLU A 178 14.26 -25.77 16.20
C GLU A 178 14.84 -26.87 17.03
N ALA A 179 15.04 -26.66 18.35
CA ALA A 179 15.51 -27.68 19.26
C ALA A 179 14.55 -28.89 19.39
N LEU A 180 13.24 -28.66 19.12
CA LEU A 180 12.23 -29.73 19.00
C LEU A 180 12.26 -30.44 17.64
N SER A 181 13.13 -30.01 16.69
CA SER A 181 13.16 -30.48 15.31
C SER A 181 11.86 -30.25 14.55
N LEU A 182 11.15 -29.15 14.86
CA LEU A 182 9.91 -28.73 14.23
C LEU A 182 10.18 -27.71 13.09
N GLU A 183 11.02 -28.08 12.13
CA GLU A 183 11.45 -27.20 11.03
C GLU A 183 10.27 -26.64 10.22
N SER A 184 9.21 -27.42 10.02
CA SER A 184 7.99 -26.99 9.31
C SER A 184 7.26 -25.80 9.96
N VAL A 185 7.53 -25.51 11.25
CA VAL A 185 6.96 -24.39 12.00
C VAL A 185 8.00 -23.31 12.23
N SER A 186 9.25 -23.69 12.55
CA SER A 186 10.33 -22.74 12.88
C SER A 186 10.80 -21.96 11.64
N GLU A 187 10.83 -22.56 10.46
CA GLU A 187 11.25 -21.88 9.23
C GLU A 187 10.31 -20.73 8.81
N PRO A 188 8.98 -20.92 8.69
CA PRO A 188 8.06 -19.81 8.44
C PRO A 188 8.10 -18.73 9.53
N ALA A 189 8.23 -19.13 10.80
CA ALA A 189 8.31 -18.19 11.92
C ALA A 189 9.60 -17.36 11.88
N SER A 190 10.73 -17.97 11.51
CA SER A 190 12.01 -17.28 11.31
C SER A 190 11.95 -16.27 10.17
N ASN A 191 11.33 -16.65 9.06
CA ASN A 191 11.10 -15.75 7.92
C ASN A 191 10.23 -14.55 8.32
N MET A 192 9.15 -14.76 9.08
CA MET A 192 8.31 -13.67 9.60
C MET A 192 9.09 -12.75 10.53
N LEU A 193 9.94 -13.32 11.43
CA LEU A 193 10.80 -12.52 12.30
C LEU A 193 11.80 -11.69 11.48
N GLY A 194 12.39 -12.27 10.43
CA GLY A 194 13.25 -11.56 9.49
C GLY A 194 12.57 -10.33 8.89
N LEU A 195 11.33 -10.50 8.39
CA LEU A 195 10.53 -9.38 7.86
C LEU A 195 10.29 -8.27 8.89
N ILE A 196 10.02 -8.64 10.15
CA ILE A 196 9.83 -7.67 11.23
C ILE A 196 11.13 -6.91 11.52
N LEU A 197 12.26 -7.60 11.59
CA LEU A 197 13.56 -6.98 11.85
C LEU A 197 13.99 -6.07 10.70
N ASP A 198 13.75 -6.46 9.45
CA ASP A 198 14.01 -5.66 8.27
C ASP A 198 13.10 -4.41 8.17
N ALA A 199 11.90 -4.48 8.74
CA ALA A 199 11.00 -3.34 8.77
C ALA A 199 11.51 -2.21 9.69
N ILE A 200 12.26 -2.50 10.76
CA ILE A 200 12.73 -1.49 11.72
C ILE A 200 13.61 -0.41 11.05
N PRO A 201 14.69 -0.74 10.32
CA PRO A 201 15.49 0.27 9.62
C PRO A 201 14.69 1.04 8.57
N ARG A 202 13.76 0.36 7.86
CA ARG A 202 12.89 0.98 6.86
C ARG A 202 11.94 2.00 7.49
N ILE A 203 11.35 1.69 8.65
CA ILE A 203 10.48 2.60 9.40
C ILE A 203 11.26 3.83 9.86
N ILE A 204 12.47 3.65 10.40
CA ILE A 204 13.33 4.75 10.83
C ILE A 204 13.69 5.64 9.63
N GLY A 205 14.10 5.03 8.50
CA GLY A 205 14.40 5.76 7.27
C GLY A 205 13.21 6.53 6.72
N ALA A 206 12.03 5.93 6.71
CA ALA A 206 10.79 6.58 6.28
C ALA A 206 10.41 7.75 7.21
N ALA A 207 10.55 7.59 8.52
CA ALA A 207 10.31 8.68 9.48
C ALA A 207 11.28 9.85 9.28
N LEU A 208 12.55 9.57 9.01
CA LEU A 208 13.55 10.59 8.68
C LEU A 208 13.21 11.31 7.37
N LEU A 209 12.83 10.56 6.32
CA LEU A 209 12.37 11.15 5.05
C LEU A 209 11.18 12.08 5.25
N LEU A 210 10.17 11.65 6.00
CA LEU A 210 9.01 12.49 6.30
C LEU A 210 9.39 13.72 7.13
N GLY A 211 10.29 13.58 8.09
CA GLY A 211 10.83 14.70 8.89
C GLY A 211 11.55 15.72 8.02
N ILE A 212 12.44 15.28 7.14
CA ILE A 212 13.14 16.13 6.17
C ILE A 212 12.12 16.77 5.22
N GLY A 213 11.18 15.97 4.70
CA GLY A 213 10.10 16.44 3.83
C GLY A 213 9.29 17.57 4.45
N TYR A 214 8.93 17.42 5.72
CA TYR A 214 8.22 18.47 6.47
C TYR A 214 9.03 19.76 6.58
N LEU A 215 10.33 19.66 6.90
CA LEU A 215 11.19 20.84 6.99
C LEU A 215 11.33 21.54 5.63
N VAL A 216 11.56 20.79 4.56
CA VAL A 216 11.67 21.32 3.19
C VAL A 216 10.36 21.96 2.77
N ALA A 217 9.23 21.25 2.96
CA ALA A 217 7.90 21.73 2.59
C ALA A 217 7.55 23.02 3.32
N ARG A 218 7.83 23.09 4.61
CA ARG A 218 7.62 24.30 5.44
C ARG A 218 8.49 25.46 4.96
N PHE A 219 9.77 25.21 4.70
CA PHE A 219 10.70 26.23 4.22
C PHE A 219 10.28 26.79 2.87
N VAL A 220 9.97 25.93 1.88
CA VAL A 220 9.51 26.37 0.56
C VAL A 220 8.18 27.14 0.65
N ALA A 221 7.23 26.63 1.44
CA ALA A 221 5.96 27.32 1.63
C ALA A 221 6.13 28.70 2.26
N GLN A 222 7.08 28.85 3.18
CA GLN A 222 7.40 30.15 3.81
C GLN A 222 8.02 31.09 2.78
N LEU A 223 9.00 30.62 2.00
CA LEU A 223 9.58 31.42 0.91
C LEU A 223 8.53 31.89 -0.08
N LEU A 224 7.62 31.00 -0.50
CA LEU A 224 6.54 31.38 -1.43
C LEU A 224 5.61 32.45 -0.85
N ARG A 225 5.28 32.37 0.46
CA ARG A 225 4.46 33.38 1.15
C ARG A 225 5.15 34.74 1.24
N GLU A 226 6.47 34.79 1.25
CA GLU A 226 7.25 36.04 1.32
C GLU A 226 7.52 36.61 -0.07
N VAL A 227 7.84 35.77 -1.06
CA VAL A 227 8.25 36.20 -2.40
C VAL A 227 7.06 36.52 -3.32
N LEU A 228 6.00 35.70 -3.35
CA LEU A 228 4.88 35.90 -4.27
C LEU A 228 4.16 37.24 -4.11
N PRO A 229 3.86 37.71 -2.88
CA PRO A 229 3.28 39.05 -2.70
C PRO A 229 4.18 40.17 -3.20
N GLY A 230 5.51 40.02 -3.03
CA GLY A 230 6.51 40.96 -3.56
C GLY A 230 6.51 41.08 -5.07
N LEU A 231 6.21 40.00 -5.78
CA LEU A 231 6.05 39.97 -7.24
C LEU A 231 4.68 40.53 -7.73
N GLY A 232 3.82 40.92 -6.80
CA GLY A 232 2.52 41.52 -7.12
C GLY A 232 1.43 40.51 -7.54
N VAL A 233 1.66 39.21 -7.31
CA VAL A 233 0.68 38.16 -7.64
C VAL A 233 -0.67 38.45 -7.00
N ASP A 234 -0.70 38.82 -5.71
CA ASP A 234 -1.95 39.11 -5.02
C ASP A 234 -2.68 40.33 -5.61
N ARG A 235 -1.95 41.36 -6.09
CA ARG A 235 -2.55 42.55 -6.72
C ARG A 235 -3.20 42.26 -8.07
N ALA A 236 -2.67 41.30 -8.82
CA ALA A 236 -3.24 40.90 -10.11
C ALA A 236 -4.65 40.33 -9.98
N PHE A 237 -4.96 39.74 -8.80
CA PHE A 237 -6.25 39.11 -8.53
C PHE A 237 -7.15 39.86 -7.53
N THR A 238 -6.70 41.00 -6.96
CA THR A 238 -7.46 41.79 -5.96
C THR A 238 -8.78 42.36 -6.56
N ASN A 239 -8.85 42.54 -7.88
CA ASN A 239 -10.03 43.10 -8.58
C ASN A 239 -10.98 42.02 -9.15
N THR A 240 -10.76 40.74 -8.79
CA THR A 240 -11.61 39.65 -9.24
C THR A 240 -12.33 39.07 -8.03
N ASP A 241 -13.67 39.13 -8.02
CA ASP A 241 -14.53 38.53 -6.96
C ASP A 241 -14.46 36.98 -6.90
N VAL A 242 -13.35 36.39 -7.37
CA VAL A 242 -13.19 34.93 -7.51
C VAL A 242 -12.69 34.30 -6.22
N LEU A 243 -12.10 35.07 -5.29
CA LEU A 243 -11.50 34.57 -4.06
C LEU A 243 -12.37 34.90 -2.85
N PRO A 244 -12.50 33.94 -1.87
CA PRO A 244 -13.13 34.22 -0.58
C PRO A 244 -12.41 35.38 0.13
N ALA A 245 -13.19 36.24 0.80
CA ALA A 245 -12.66 37.37 1.56
C ALA A 245 -11.59 36.91 2.57
N GLY A 246 -10.39 37.49 2.49
CA GLY A 246 -9.29 37.19 3.40
C GLY A 246 -8.31 36.12 2.93
N THR A 247 -8.47 35.56 1.73
CA THR A 247 -7.54 34.55 1.18
C THR A 247 -6.65 35.19 0.11
N SER A 248 -5.32 35.14 0.28
CA SER A 248 -4.38 35.59 -0.75
C SER A 248 -4.00 34.45 -1.69
N VAL A 249 -3.83 34.76 -2.97
CA VAL A 249 -3.39 33.82 -4.00
C VAL A 249 -2.04 33.21 -3.60
N SER A 250 -1.14 34.03 -3.10
CA SER A 250 0.17 33.61 -2.60
C SER A 250 0.08 32.55 -1.50
N SER A 251 -0.91 32.65 -0.59
CA SER A 251 -1.12 31.65 0.46
C SER A 251 -1.64 30.33 -0.07
N ILE A 252 -2.47 30.36 -1.13
CA ILE A 252 -2.96 29.13 -1.80
C ILE A 252 -1.78 28.42 -2.47
N PHE A 253 -0.98 29.15 -3.27
CA PHE A 253 0.21 28.55 -3.93
C PHE A 253 1.20 27.97 -2.92
N ALA A 254 1.47 28.67 -1.81
CA ALA A 254 2.34 28.17 -0.77
C ALA A 254 1.81 26.89 -0.12
N ARG A 255 0.50 26.82 0.12
CA ARG A 255 -0.14 25.60 0.70
C ARG A 255 -0.13 24.44 -0.29
N VAL A 256 -0.42 24.69 -1.56
CA VAL A 256 -0.36 23.67 -2.62
C VAL A 256 1.07 23.13 -2.76
N ALA A 257 2.07 23.99 -2.82
CA ALA A 257 3.47 23.58 -2.89
C ALA A 257 3.87 22.77 -1.64
N GLN A 258 3.41 23.17 -0.45
CA GLN A 258 3.66 22.43 0.79
C GLN A 258 3.08 21.01 0.72
N ILE A 259 1.83 20.87 0.27
CA ILE A 259 1.16 19.56 0.13
C ILE A 259 1.89 18.72 -0.92
N ALA A 260 2.24 19.29 -2.08
CA ALA A 260 2.93 18.56 -3.14
C ALA A 260 4.30 18.02 -2.69
N ILE A 261 5.09 18.84 -1.98
CA ILE A 261 6.39 18.43 -1.43
C ILE A 261 6.18 17.33 -0.37
N MET A 262 5.24 17.52 0.56
CA MET A 262 4.93 16.49 1.57
C MET A 262 4.50 15.17 0.93
N LEU A 263 3.68 15.23 -0.12
CA LEU A 263 3.23 14.04 -0.84
C LEU A 263 4.39 13.34 -1.56
N PHE A 264 5.29 14.10 -2.18
CA PHE A 264 6.51 13.56 -2.79
C PHE A 264 7.37 12.79 -1.78
N PHE A 265 7.61 13.37 -0.59
CA PHE A 265 8.34 12.69 0.47
C PHE A 265 7.55 11.51 1.07
N ALA A 266 6.23 11.59 1.12
CA ALA A 266 5.38 10.48 1.54
C ALA A 266 5.47 9.30 0.56
N ILE A 267 5.49 9.55 -0.75
CA ILE A 267 5.73 8.54 -1.78
C ILE A 267 7.11 7.87 -1.59
N ALA A 268 8.15 8.67 -1.37
CA ALA A 268 9.49 8.15 -1.11
C ALA A 268 9.54 7.30 0.18
N ALA A 269 8.83 7.71 1.23
CA ALA A 269 8.71 6.97 2.47
C ALA A 269 7.96 5.64 2.31
N THR A 270 6.85 5.61 1.55
CA THR A 270 6.09 4.38 1.29
C THR A 270 6.88 3.39 0.42
N ARG A 271 7.67 3.88 -0.55
CA ARG A 271 8.60 3.04 -1.31
C ARG A 271 9.66 2.39 -0.42
N LEU A 272 10.23 3.16 0.52
CA LEU A 272 11.22 2.65 1.46
C LEU A 272 10.62 1.60 2.42
N LEU A 273 9.36 1.79 2.83
CA LEU A 273 8.61 0.85 3.66
C LEU A 273 8.25 -0.44 2.93
N GLY A 274 8.27 -0.44 1.58
CA GLY A 274 7.91 -1.60 0.78
C GLY A 274 6.39 -1.78 0.61
N PHE A 275 5.63 -0.68 0.58
CA PHE A 275 4.18 -0.70 0.32
C PHE A 275 3.86 -0.22 -1.11
N PRO A 276 3.99 -1.10 -2.13
CA PRO A 276 3.82 -0.71 -3.54
C PRO A 276 2.41 -0.20 -3.84
N GLU A 277 1.36 -0.80 -3.26
CA GLU A 277 -0.02 -0.39 -3.48
C GLU A 277 -0.28 1.02 -2.95
N LEU A 278 0.21 1.31 -1.73
CA LEU A 278 0.09 2.64 -1.16
C LEU A 278 0.89 3.68 -1.94
N THR A 279 2.08 3.30 -2.41
CA THR A 279 2.91 4.15 -3.27
C THR A 279 2.17 4.51 -4.56
N MET A 280 1.53 3.53 -5.21
CA MET A 280 0.77 3.73 -6.44
C MET A 280 -0.40 4.69 -6.25
N ILE A 281 -1.16 4.53 -5.16
CA ILE A 281 -2.26 5.43 -4.81
C ILE A 281 -1.76 6.87 -4.59
N LEU A 282 -0.65 7.03 -3.87
CA LEU A 282 -0.08 8.36 -3.61
C LEU A 282 0.51 9.00 -4.88
N ASP A 283 1.13 8.22 -5.78
CA ASP A 283 1.60 8.67 -7.09
C ASP A 283 0.42 9.18 -7.93
N GLU A 284 -0.71 8.44 -7.96
CA GLU A 284 -1.94 8.86 -8.67
C GLU A 284 -2.54 10.15 -8.08
N VAL A 285 -2.58 10.26 -6.74
CA VAL A 285 -3.03 11.49 -6.07
C VAL A 285 -2.12 12.67 -6.42
N LEU A 286 -0.80 12.48 -6.50
CA LEU A 286 0.13 13.54 -6.89
C LEU A 286 -0.07 13.96 -8.36
N GLU A 287 -0.28 13.00 -9.25
CA GLU A 287 -0.56 13.26 -10.67
C GLU A 287 -1.87 14.03 -10.86
N LEU A 288 -2.95 13.56 -10.20
CA LEU A 288 -4.26 14.24 -10.23
C LEU A 288 -4.16 15.64 -9.63
N GLY A 289 -3.48 15.79 -8.48
CA GLY A 289 -3.22 17.09 -7.87
C GLY A 289 -2.46 18.03 -8.81
N GLY A 290 -1.44 17.54 -9.51
CA GLY A 290 -0.69 18.28 -10.51
C GLY A 290 -1.58 18.76 -11.66
N LYS A 291 -2.42 17.88 -12.21
CA LYS A 291 -3.40 18.21 -13.27
C LYS A 291 -4.37 19.31 -12.82
N VAL A 292 -4.92 19.18 -11.59
CA VAL A 292 -5.85 20.17 -11.03
C VAL A 292 -5.17 21.53 -10.85
N VAL A 293 -3.95 21.57 -10.30
CA VAL A 293 -3.20 22.79 -10.12
C VAL A 293 -2.89 23.44 -11.48
N PHE A 294 -2.40 22.67 -12.45
CA PHE A 294 -2.08 23.18 -13.79
C PHE A 294 -3.32 23.72 -14.50
N GLY A 295 -4.43 22.99 -14.49
CA GLY A 295 -5.69 23.46 -15.06
C GLY A 295 -6.22 24.73 -14.38
N GLY A 296 -6.08 24.81 -13.04
CA GLY A 296 -6.40 26.01 -12.28
C GLY A 296 -5.56 27.23 -12.68
N VAL A 297 -4.26 27.04 -12.90
CA VAL A 297 -3.35 28.08 -13.41
C VAL A 297 -3.77 28.53 -14.81
N VAL A 298 -4.15 27.61 -15.69
CA VAL A 298 -4.65 27.92 -17.04
C VAL A 298 -5.92 28.77 -16.98
N ILE A 299 -6.88 28.41 -16.11
CA ILE A 299 -8.10 29.19 -15.90
C ILE A 299 -7.75 30.60 -15.39
N ALA A 300 -6.90 30.69 -14.36
CA ALA A 300 -6.49 31.99 -13.80
C ALA A 300 -5.77 32.88 -14.82
N ALA A 301 -4.85 32.30 -15.60
CA ALA A 301 -4.19 33.02 -16.69
C ALA A 301 -5.21 33.49 -17.76
N GLY A 302 -6.22 32.66 -18.06
CA GLY A 302 -7.31 33.00 -18.97
C GLY A 302 -8.10 34.24 -18.52
N PHE A 303 -8.40 34.36 -17.23
CA PHE A 303 -9.06 35.55 -16.69
C PHE A 303 -8.21 36.81 -16.85
N LEU A 304 -6.89 36.74 -16.63
CA LEU A 304 -5.97 37.85 -16.80
C LEU A 304 -5.89 38.27 -18.29
N ILE A 305 -5.70 37.30 -19.18
CA ILE A 305 -5.60 37.53 -20.64
C ILE A 305 -6.93 38.11 -21.17
N ALA A 306 -8.07 37.53 -20.75
CA ALA A 306 -9.39 38.05 -21.16
C ALA A 306 -9.60 39.49 -20.70
N GLY A 307 -9.16 39.85 -19.49
CA GLY A 307 -9.20 41.21 -18.99
C GLY A 307 -8.32 42.18 -19.80
N MET A 308 -7.11 41.74 -20.18
CA MET A 308 -6.22 42.54 -21.04
C MET A 308 -6.80 42.76 -22.44
N LEU A 309 -7.29 41.69 -23.10
CA LEU A 309 -7.91 41.78 -24.43
C LEU A 309 -9.12 42.69 -24.42
N ALA A 310 -9.98 42.63 -23.41
CA ALA A 310 -11.14 43.46 -23.26
C ALA A 310 -10.79 44.97 -23.20
N ARG A 311 -9.69 45.30 -22.47
CA ARG A 311 -9.20 46.70 -22.38
C ARG A 311 -8.60 47.21 -23.67
N LEU A 312 -7.92 46.35 -24.44
CA LEU A 312 -7.32 46.72 -25.74
C LEU A 312 -8.38 46.98 -26.82
N ILE A 313 -9.45 46.18 -26.83
CA ILE A 313 -10.48 46.28 -27.87
C ILE A 313 -11.52 47.35 -27.52
N GLY A 314 -11.88 47.48 -26.24
CA GLY A 314 -12.86 48.46 -25.77
C GLY A 314 -14.30 48.19 -26.22
N GLY A 315 -15.25 48.93 -25.64
CA GLY A 315 -16.65 48.88 -26.02
C GLY A 315 -17.34 47.52 -25.90
N MET A 316 -18.42 47.35 -26.65
CA MET A 316 -19.21 46.11 -26.62
C MET A 316 -18.43 44.90 -27.17
N ALA A 317 -17.59 45.12 -28.20
CA ALA A 317 -16.74 44.08 -28.78
C ALA A 317 -15.73 43.53 -27.75
N GLY A 318 -15.12 44.41 -26.93
CA GLY A 318 -14.22 44.00 -25.85
C GLY A 318 -14.91 43.11 -24.79
N SER A 319 -16.20 43.38 -24.49
CA SER A 319 -16.97 42.51 -23.55
C SER A 319 -17.23 41.12 -24.13
N VAL A 320 -17.57 41.04 -25.42
CA VAL A 320 -17.80 39.76 -26.11
C VAL A 320 -16.51 38.92 -26.13
N VAL A 321 -15.37 39.56 -26.50
CA VAL A 321 -14.06 38.89 -26.52
C VAL A 321 -13.63 38.42 -25.10
N LYS A 322 -13.92 39.23 -24.07
CA LYS A 322 -13.66 38.86 -22.69
C LYS A 322 -14.37 37.54 -22.30
N TRP A 323 -15.68 37.48 -22.52
CA TRP A 323 -16.47 36.31 -22.18
C TRP A 323 -16.09 35.09 -23.02
N ALA A 324 -15.84 35.26 -24.32
CA ALA A 324 -15.35 34.19 -25.19
C ALA A 324 -14.00 33.63 -24.70
N ALA A 325 -13.06 34.49 -24.33
CA ALA A 325 -11.77 34.07 -23.78
C ALA A 325 -11.92 33.36 -22.42
N ILE A 326 -12.74 33.90 -21.50
CA ILE A 326 -13.00 33.24 -20.21
C ILE A 326 -13.56 31.83 -20.42
N VAL A 327 -14.56 31.69 -21.30
CA VAL A 327 -15.15 30.39 -21.63
C VAL A 327 -14.08 29.44 -22.18
N LEU A 328 -13.32 29.88 -23.19
CA LEU A 328 -12.28 29.08 -23.81
C LEU A 328 -11.25 28.58 -22.78
N PHE A 329 -10.67 29.48 -21.98
CA PHE A 329 -9.66 29.11 -20.99
C PHE A 329 -10.23 28.28 -19.85
N THR A 330 -11.51 28.46 -19.48
CA THR A 330 -12.18 27.63 -18.50
C THR A 330 -12.31 26.19 -18.99
N PHE A 331 -12.79 26.00 -20.22
CA PHE A 331 -12.89 24.66 -20.80
C PHE A 331 -11.51 23.99 -20.98
N MET A 332 -10.52 24.76 -21.44
CA MET A 332 -9.15 24.29 -21.61
C MET A 332 -8.55 23.88 -20.25
N GLY A 333 -8.76 24.67 -19.20
CA GLY A 333 -8.30 24.32 -17.85
C GLY A 333 -9.00 23.08 -17.28
N LEU A 334 -10.31 22.93 -17.46
CA LEU A 334 -11.05 21.74 -17.08
C LEU A 334 -10.56 20.48 -17.81
N GLN A 335 -10.24 20.61 -19.10
CA GLN A 335 -9.66 19.53 -19.89
C GLN A 335 -8.30 19.09 -19.33
N PHE A 336 -7.43 20.04 -18.96
CA PHE A 336 -6.14 19.73 -18.32
C PHE A 336 -6.30 19.09 -16.94
N MET A 337 -7.37 19.38 -16.21
CA MET A 337 -7.68 18.71 -14.94
C MET A 337 -8.09 17.25 -15.12
N GLY A 338 -8.46 16.82 -16.33
CA GLY A 338 -8.96 15.46 -16.58
C GLY A 338 -10.35 15.21 -15.97
N VAL A 339 -11.08 16.25 -15.58
CA VAL A 339 -12.40 16.13 -14.95
C VAL A 339 -13.46 15.94 -16.04
N GLY A 340 -13.98 14.72 -16.17
CA GLY A 340 -15.08 14.43 -17.10
C GLY A 340 -14.73 14.78 -18.54
N GLU A 341 -13.61 14.35 -19.04
CA GLU A 341 -13.05 14.74 -20.36
C GLU A 341 -14.06 14.66 -21.49
N GLU A 342 -14.86 13.59 -21.57
CA GLU A 342 -15.93 13.45 -22.58
C GLU A 342 -17.06 14.47 -22.40
N ILE A 343 -17.43 14.79 -21.15
CA ILE A 343 -18.51 15.75 -20.86
C ILE A 343 -18.03 17.17 -21.22
N VAL A 344 -16.82 17.52 -20.80
CA VAL A 344 -16.19 18.82 -21.07
C VAL A 344 -16.04 19.03 -22.58
N GLN A 345 -15.54 18.03 -23.30
CA GLN A 345 -15.36 18.09 -24.76
C GLN A 345 -16.70 18.21 -25.49
N THR A 346 -17.72 17.45 -25.10
CA THR A 346 -19.05 17.49 -25.69
C THR A 346 -19.73 18.84 -25.43
N ALA A 347 -19.67 19.34 -24.18
CA ALA A 347 -20.24 20.62 -23.81
C ALA A 347 -19.56 21.78 -24.55
N PHE A 348 -18.21 21.76 -24.65
CA PHE A 348 -17.46 22.77 -25.42
C PHE A 348 -17.83 22.75 -26.91
N SER A 349 -17.87 21.57 -27.52
CA SER A 349 -18.24 21.39 -28.93
C SER A 349 -19.64 21.89 -29.19
N ALA A 350 -20.61 21.56 -28.34
CA ALA A 350 -21.98 22.03 -28.44
C ALA A 350 -22.07 23.57 -28.35
N LEU A 351 -21.32 24.17 -27.41
CA LEU A 351 -21.27 25.62 -27.22
C LEU A 351 -20.63 26.34 -28.43
N VAL A 352 -19.51 25.80 -28.95
CA VAL A 352 -18.82 26.39 -30.13
C VAL A 352 -19.68 26.27 -31.37
N ILE A 353 -20.24 25.10 -31.66
CA ILE A 353 -21.11 24.87 -32.83
C ILE A 353 -22.37 25.70 -32.70
N GLY A 354 -23.04 25.70 -31.54
CA GLY A 354 -24.23 26.51 -31.28
C GLY A 354 -23.95 28.01 -31.42
N GLY A 355 -22.83 28.48 -30.89
CA GLY A 355 -22.37 29.84 -31.01
C GLY A 355 -22.06 30.26 -32.49
N ALA A 356 -21.40 29.37 -33.22
CA ALA A 356 -21.11 29.60 -34.66
C ALA A 356 -22.38 29.65 -35.47
N VAL A 357 -23.35 28.76 -35.24
CA VAL A 357 -24.66 28.80 -35.92
C VAL A 357 -25.43 30.07 -35.54
N ALA A 358 -25.49 30.45 -34.29
CA ALA A 358 -26.14 31.67 -33.83
C ALA A 358 -25.50 32.92 -34.44
N ALA A 359 -24.16 32.98 -34.52
CA ALA A 359 -23.44 34.07 -35.15
C ALA A 359 -23.72 34.11 -36.67
N ALA A 360 -23.69 32.97 -37.36
CA ALA A 360 -24.00 32.88 -38.80
C ALA A 360 -25.42 33.37 -39.10
N LEU A 361 -26.40 33.01 -38.28
CA LEU A 361 -27.78 33.48 -38.44
C LEU A 361 -27.93 34.97 -38.12
N ALA A 362 -27.31 35.46 -37.03
CA ALA A 362 -27.37 36.85 -36.63
C ALA A 362 -26.74 37.76 -37.69
N PHE A 363 -25.53 37.42 -38.17
CA PHE A 363 -24.86 38.22 -39.20
C PHE A 363 -25.43 37.99 -40.63
N GLY A 364 -25.84 36.75 -40.96
CA GLY A 364 -26.39 36.39 -42.26
C GLY A 364 -27.77 37.03 -42.49
N LEU A 365 -28.68 36.92 -41.51
CA LEU A 365 -30.02 37.50 -41.61
C LEU A 365 -30.05 39.01 -41.27
N GLY A 366 -29.36 39.40 -40.18
CA GLY A 366 -29.32 40.79 -39.74
C GLY A 366 -28.41 41.68 -40.55
N GLY A 367 -27.37 41.14 -41.20
CA GLY A 367 -26.42 41.86 -42.05
C GLY A 367 -26.88 42.04 -43.48
N ARG A 368 -27.99 41.42 -43.94
CA ARG A 368 -28.48 41.44 -45.32
C ARG A 368 -28.75 42.84 -45.82
N GLU A 369 -29.42 43.67 -45.02
CA GLU A 369 -29.71 45.07 -45.40
C GLU A 369 -28.45 45.96 -45.45
N TRP A 370 -27.49 45.71 -44.54
CA TRP A 370 -26.23 46.45 -44.55
C TRP A 370 -25.38 46.09 -45.78
N ALA A 371 -25.29 44.81 -46.12
CA ALA A 371 -24.59 44.32 -47.32
C ALA A 371 -25.24 44.80 -48.57
N GLY A 372 -26.59 44.82 -48.65
CA GLY A 372 -27.33 45.43 -49.80
C GLY A 372 -26.96 46.87 -50.00
N ARG A 373 -27.00 47.73 -49.00
CA ARG A 373 -26.60 49.13 -49.05
C ARG A 373 -25.14 49.34 -49.51
N LYS A 374 -24.22 48.45 -49.07
CA LYS A 374 -22.80 48.52 -49.47
C LYS A 374 -22.57 48.10 -50.92
N LEU A 375 -23.31 47.12 -51.42
CA LEU A 375 -23.29 46.69 -52.81
C LEU A 375 -23.87 47.78 -53.71
N GLU A 376 -25.01 48.44 -53.37
CA GLU A 376 -25.57 49.59 -54.11
C GLU A 376 -24.62 50.79 -54.11
N GLN A 377 -23.86 51.05 -53.06
CA GLN A 377 -22.81 52.05 -53.03
C GLN A 377 -21.68 51.73 -54.02
N ALA A 378 -21.23 50.46 -54.01
CA ALA A 378 -20.17 50.01 -54.92
C ALA A 378 -20.61 50.06 -56.40
N ASP A 379 -21.86 49.69 -56.73
CA ASP A 379 -22.43 49.83 -58.07
C ASP A 379 -22.46 51.27 -58.50
N ARG A 380 -22.91 52.18 -57.67
CA ARG A 380 -22.89 53.66 -57.99
C ARG A 380 -21.48 54.18 -58.21
N TYR A 381 -20.46 53.68 -57.47
CA TYR A 381 -19.08 54.07 -57.73
C TYR A 381 -18.57 53.55 -59.09
N LEU A 382 -18.98 52.34 -59.48
CA LEU A 382 -18.61 51.76 -60.76
C LEU A 382 -19.30 52.47 -61.92
N GLU A 383 -20.60 52.85 -61.83
CA GLU A 383 -21.32 53.64 -62.81
C GLU A 383 -20.74 55.03 -62.94
N GLN A 384 -20.38 55.72 -61.87
CA GLN A 384 -19.73 57.03 -61.93
C GLN A 384 -18.38 57.03 -62.66
N ASN A 385 -17.59 55.98 -62.44
CA ASN A 385 -16.30 55.84 -63.11
C ASN A 385 -16.43 55.37 -64.58
N SER A 386 -17.49 54.67 -64.96
CA SER A 386 -17.73 54.26 -66.33
C SER A 386 -18.28 55.40 -67.19
N SER A 387 -19.01 56.35 -66.58
CA SER A 387 -19.51 57.55 -67.30
C SER A 387 -18.41 58.60 -67.51
N THR A 388 -17.25 58.49 -66.88
CA THR A 388 -16.13 59.44 -67.11
C THR A 388 -15.20 59.00 -68.25
N THR A 389 -15.45 57.86 -68.88
CA THR A 389 -14.70 57.36 -70.04
C THR A 389 -15.56 57.54 -71.31
N SER A 390 -16.29 58.74 -71.50
CA SER A 390 -16.79 59.14 -72.77
C SER A 390 -15.60 59.54 -73.66
N ARG A 391 -15.43 58.76 -74.73
CA ARG A 391 -14.52 59.03 -75.86
C ARG A 391 -14.58 60.48 -76.28
N PRO A 392 -13.45 61.16 -76.49
CA PRO A 392 -13.47 62.43 -77.21
C PRO A 392 -14.00 62.15 -78.63
N THR A 393 -15.15 62.76 -78.99
CA THR A 393 -15.63 62.88 -80.38
C THR A 393 -14.57 63.63 -81.15
N VAL A 394 -13.91 62.97 -82.06
CA VAL A 394 -13.13 63.63 -83.12
C VAL A 394 -14.13 64.34 -83.98
N GLU A 395 -14.21 65.68 -83.87
CA GLU A 395 -14.91 66.57 -84.74
C GLU A 395 -14.06 66.70 -86.00
N ASP A 396 -14.47 65.97 -87.09
CA ASP A 396 -13.89 66.12 -88.43
C ASP A 396 -14.29 67.52 -88.96
N ASP A 397 -13.36 68.48 -88.91
CA ASP A 397 -13.48 69.79 -89.64
C ASP A 397 -13.02 69.59 -91.12
N PRO A 398 -13.91 69.79 -92.10
CA PRO A 398 -13.61 69.50 -93.52
C PRO A 398 -12.86 70.65 -94.23
N LYS A 399 -12.00 71.44 -93.61
CA LYS A 399 -11.26 72.56 -94.17
C LYS A 399 -9.75 72.52 -94.06
N ASP A 400 -9.09 71.56 -94.54
CA ASP A 400 -7.68 71.69 -94.87
C ASP A 400 -7.26 70.57 -95.83
N LEU A 401 -7.69 70.77 -97.13
CA LEU A 401 -7.06 70.14 -98.29
C LEU A 401 -6.08 71.12 -98.89
N PRO A 402 -4.78 70.85 -98.95
CA PRO A 402 -3.88 71.72 -99.73
C PRO A 402 -4.09 71.51 -101.19
N PRO A 403 -4.01 72.57 -101.96
CA PRO A 403 -4.17 72.52 -103.44
C PRO A 403 -2.88 72.05 -104.08
N GLY A 404 -2.91 71.07 -104.92
CA GLY A 404 -1.94 70.85 -105.94
C GLY A 404 -1.02 69.64 -105.83
N ALA A 405 -1.33 68.57 -106.58
CA ALA A 405 -0.62 67.78 -107.54
C ALA A 405 -1.23 66.41 -107.73
#